data_5b6e34fb7b9ab835314740cca0cec830
#
_entry.id   5b6e34fb7b9ab835314740cca0cec830
#
_cell.length_a   1.000
_cell.length_b   1.000
_cell.length_c   1.000
_cell.angle_alpha   90.00
_cell.angle_beta   90.00
_cell.angle_gamma   90.00
#
_symmetry.space_group_name_H-M   'P 1'
#
loop_
_entity.id
_entity.type
_entity.pdbx_description
1 polymer ?
#
loop_
_entity_poly.entity_id
_entity_poly.type
_entity_poly.pdbx_seq_one_letter_code
_entity_poly.pdbx_strand_id
1 'polypeptide(L)' 'MSPEKLQFLMNFASSEKPTDIKEMMPFLLSAMGSARSKNIQFTEPETDLLVQILKQNMSPEESAKTDKIMQIMKNRRSGS' A
#
# COMPACT_ATOMS: atom_id res chain seq x y z
N MET A 1 16.46 2.74 6.68
CA MET A 1 15.35 1.79 6.84
C MET A 1 15.83 0.60 7.66
N SER A 2 15.02 0.14 8.61
CA SER A 2 15.41 -1.00 9.44
C SER A 2 15.40 -2.30 8.63
N PRO A 3 16.20 -3.29 9.05
CA PRO A 3 16.20 -4.59 8.35
C PRO A 3 14.83 -5.25 8.32
N GLU A 4 14.06 -5.11 9.39
CA GLU A 4 12.73 -5.70 9.48
C GLU A 4 11.76 -5.05 8.49
N LYS A 5 11.83 -3.73 8.36
CA LYS A 5 10.99 -3.01 7.42
C LYS A 5 11.37 -3.37 5.99
N LEU A 6 12.67 -3.44 5.69
CA LEU A 6 13.12 -3.83 4.37
C LEU A 6 12.66 -5.24 4.02
N GLN A 7 12.79 -6.17 4.96
CA GLN A 7 12.34 -7.54 4.74
C GLN A 7 10.83 -7.59 4.51
N PHE A 8 10.06 -6.81 5.27
CA PHE A 8 8.62 -6.73 5.07
C PHE A 8 8.29 -6.26 3.66
N LEU A 9 8.98 -5.22 3.18
CA LEU A 9 8.77 -4.69 1.85
C LEU A 9 9.11 -5.71 0.77
N MET A 10 10.21 -6.45 0.95
CA MET A 10 10.61 -7.48 0.01
C MET A 10 9.60 -8.62 -0.04
N ASN A 11 9.10 -9.05 1.11
CA ASN A 11 8.07 -10.07 1.17
C ASN A 11 6.77 -9.59 0.53
N PHE A 12 6.42 -8.35 0.78
CA PHE A 12 5.24 -7.75 0.20
C PHE A 12 5.35 -7.69 -1.33
N ALA A 13 6.51 -7.29 -1.84
CA ALA A 13 6.72 -7.18 -3.27
C ALA A 13 6.68 -8.54 -3.97
N SER A 14 7.14 -9.61 -3.30
CA SER A 14 7.21 -10.93 -3.90
C SER A 14 5.93 -11.74 -3.72
N SER A 15 5.02 -11.31 -2.86
CA SER A 15 3.77 -12.04 -2.64
C SER A 15 2.77 -11.77 -3.76
N GLU A 16 1.80 -12.67 -3.92
CA GLU A 16 0.71 -12.45 -4.85
C GLU A 16 -0.17 -11.30 -4.33
N LYS A 17 -0.53 -10.41 -5.25
CA LYS A 17 -1.32 -9.24 -4.92
C LYS A 17 -2.56 -9.20 -5.79
N PRO A 18 -3.68 -8.70 -5.25
CA PRO A 18 -4.89 -8.55 -6.07
C PRO A 18 -4.67 -7.52 -7.18
N THR A 19 -5.34 -7.74 -8.30
CA THR A 19 -5.30 -6.83 -9.44
C THR A 19 -6.53 -5.93 -9.49
N ASP A 20 -7.51 -6.18 -8.64
CA ASP A 20 -8.77 -5.46 -8.58
C ASP A 20 -8.75 -4.51 -7.38
N ILE A 21 -9.15 -3.26 -7.61
CA ILE A 21 -9.17 -2.25 -6.56
C ILE A 21 -10.08 -2.63 -5.39
N LYS A 22 -11.13 -3.39 -5.64
CA LYS A 22 -12.04 -3.82 -4.58
C LYS A 22 -11.34 -4.72 -3.57
N GLU A 23 -10.40 -5.50 -4.03
CA GLU A 23 -9.63 -6.39 -3.16
C GLU A 23 -8.35 -5.75 -2.67
N MET A 24 -7.86 -4.72 -3.39
CA MET A 24 -6.60 -4.06 -3.08
C MET A 24 -6.66 -3.34 -1.72
N MET A 25 -7.77 -2.63 -1.44
CA MET A 25 -7.88 -1.90 -0.18
C MET A 25 -7.85 -2.80 1.05
N PRO A 26 -8.67 -3.87 1.13
CA PRO A 26 -8.55 -4.78 2.26
C PRO A 26 -7.17 -5.46 2.33
N PHE A 27 -6.57 -5.74 1.17
CA PHE A 27 -5.22 -6.32 1.15
C PHE A 27 -4.20 -5.36 1.76
N LEU A 28 -4.25 -4.10 1.36
CA LEU A 28 -3.34 -3.08 1.89
C LEU A 28 -3.55 -2.88 3.39
N LEU A 29 -4.79 -2.78 3.83
CA LEU A 29 -5.09 -2.62 5.26
C LEU A 29 -4.60 -3.81 6.07
N SER A 30 -4.75 -5.03 5.53
CA SER A 30 -4.27 -6.23 6.18
C SER A 30 -2.74 -6.21 6.30
N ALA A 31 -2.06 -5.80 5.23
CA ALA A 31 -0.60 -5.70 5.23
C ALA A 31 -0.12 -4.68 6.25
N MET A 32 -0.77 -3.53 6.31
CA MET A 32 -0.40 -2.49 7.28
C MET A 32 -0.68 -2.92 8.71
N GLY A 33 -1.79 -3.66 8.93
CA GLY A 33 -2.07 -4.21 10.24
C GLY A 33 -1.03 -5.22 10.69
N SER A 34 -0.58 -6.06 9.77
CA SER A 34 0.50 -7.02 10.04
C SER A 34 1.79 -6.30 10.41
N ALA A 35 2.13 -5.23 9.67
CA ALA A 35 3.32 -4.43 9.97
C ALA A 35 3.21 -3.80 11.36
N ARG A 36 2.04 -3.27 11.69
CA ARG A 36 1.82 -2.64 13.00
C ARG A 36 2.01 -3.63 14.13
N SER A 37 1.55 -4.87 13.96
CA SER A 37 1.70 -5.89 14.99
C SER A 37 3.17 -6.29 15.21
N LYS A 38 4.03 -6.00 14.22
CA LYS A 38 5.47 -6.20 14.33
C LYS A 38 6.21 -4.92 14.70
N ASN A 39 5.50 -3.88 15.11
CA ASN A 39 6.05 -2.56 15.44
C ASN A 39 6.75 -1.89 14.26
N ILE A 40 6.31 -2.18 13.06
CA ILE A 40 6.82 -1.54 11.85
C ILE A 40 5.86 -0.40 11.49
N GLN A 41 6.41 0.83 11.39
CA GLN A 41 5.63 1.99 11.00
C GLN A 41 6.16 2.53 9.69
N PHE A 42 5.26 2.88 8.79
CA PHE A 42 5.61 3.43 7.49
C PHE A 42 5.35 4.93 7.46
N THR A 43 6.31 5.67 6.93
CA THR A 43 6.13 7.09 6.65
C THR A 43 5.25 7.22 5.39
N GLU A 44 4.82 8.47 5.11
CA GLU A 44 4.01 8.72 3.93
C GLU A 44 4.71 8.30 2.63
N PRO A 45 5.99 8.65 2.40
CA PRO A 45 6.70 8.16 1.21
C PRO A 45 6.80 6.65 1.14
N GLU A 46 6.96 5.99 2.28
CA GLU A 46 7.04 4.53 2.31
C GLU A 46 5.69 3.90 2.00
N THR A 47 4.60 4.49 2.48
CA THR A 47 3.26 4.03 2.14
C THR A 47 3.00 4.20 0.64
N ASP A 48 3.45 5.31 0.06
CA ASP A 48 3.35 5.51 -1.38
C ASP A 48 4.11 4.43 -2.15
N LEU A 49 5.25 3.99 -1.61
CA LEU A 49 6.00 2.89 -2.23
C LEU A 49 5.20 1.60 -2.22
N LEU A 50 4.52 1.29 -1.13
CA LEU A 50 3.66 0.11 -1.06
C LEU A 50 2.57 0.17 -2.13
N VAL A 51 1.96 1.34 -2.31
CA VAL A 51 0.93 1.54 -3.32
C VAL A 51 1.51 1.35 -4.72
N GLN A 52 2.72 1.86 -4.97
CA GLN A 52 3.38 1.67 -6.26
C GLN A 52 3.61 0.18 -6.56
N ILE A 53 4.02 -0.57 -5.56
CA ILE A 53 4.20 -2.01 -5.71
C ILE A 53 2.87 -2.68 -6.08
N LEU A 54 1.78 -2.30 -5.43
CA LEU A 54 0.46 -2.83 -5.74
C LEU A 54 0.05 -2.51 -7.17
N LYS A 55 0.34 -1.29 -7.62
CA LYS A 55 -0.08 -0.84 -8.95
C LYS A 55 0.66 -1.54 -10.08
N GLN A 56 1.82 -2.14 -9.80
CA GLN A 56 2.62 -2.79 -10.84
C GLN A 56 1.88 -3.91 -11.57
N ASN A 57 0.96 -4.57 -10.86
CA ASN A 57 0.20 -5.70 -11.43
C ASN A 57 -1.21 -5.30 -11.84
N MET A 58 -1.53 -4.02 -11.82
CA MET A 58 -2.85 -3.52 -12.17
C MET A 58 -2.89 -3.05 -13.61
N SER A 59 -4.10 -3.14 -14.21
CA SER A 59 -4.34 -2.52 -15.50
C SER A 59 -4.27 -0.99 -15.36
N PRO A 60 -4.10 -0.26 -16.49
CA PRO A 60 -4.09 1.21 -16.40
C PRO A 60 -5.36 1.78 -15.78
N GLU A 61 -6.52 1.17 -16.03
CA GLU A 61 -7.78 1.62 -15.46
C GLU A 61 -7.80 1.44 -13.94
N GLU A 62 -7.39 0.27 -13.47
CA GLU A 62 -7.34 -0.01 -12.03
C GLU A 62 -6.30 0.87 -11.34
N SER A 63 -5.17 1.09 -11.99
CA SER A 63 -4.12 1.96 -11.46
C SER A 63 -4.63 3.38 -11.30
N ALA A 64 -5.38 3.89 -12.27
CA ALA A 64 -5.95 5.24 -12.20
C ALA A 64 -6.96 5.36 -11.07
N LYS A 65 -7.80 4.33 -10.88
CA LYS A 65 -8.75 4.30 -9.76
C LYS A 65 -8.04 4.31 -8.42
N THR A 66 -6.94 3.56 -8.32
CA THR A 66 -6.13 3.52 -7.10
C THR A 66 -5.56 4.89 -6.78
N ASP A 67 -5.00 5.56 -7.78
CA ASP A 67 -4.45 6.91 -7.59
C ASP A 67 -5.51 7.87 -7.08
N LYS A 68 -6.71 7.79 -7.65
CA LYS A 68 -7.81 8.66 -7.27
C LYS A 68 -8.23 8.44 -5.82
N ILE A 69 -8.34 7.18 -5.42
CA ILE A 69 -8.71 6.84 -4.05
C ILE A 69 -7.64 7.31 -3.06
N MET A 70 -6.38 7.08 -3.37
CA MET A 70 -5.29 7.50 -2.50
C MET A 70 -5.25 9.02 -2.36
N GLN A 71 -5.53 9.75 -3.43
CA GLN A 71 -5.58 11.20 -3.37
C GLN A 71 -6.71 11.69 -2.48
N ILE A 72 -7.88 11.06 -2.58
CA ILE A 72 -9.01 11.40 -1.72
C ILE A 72 -8.67 11.16 -0.25
N MET A 73 -8.03 10.03 0.04
CA MET A 73 -7.64 9.72 1.42
C MET A 73 -6.62 10.72 1.95
N LYS A 74 -5.65 11.11 1.15
CA LYS A 74 -4.66 12.11 1.55
C LYS A 74 -5.31 13.47 1.78
N ASN A 75 -6.25 13.86 0.93
CA ASN A 75 -6.96 15.13 1.08
C ASN A 75 -7.79 15.15 2.35
N ARG A 76 -8.45 14.05 2.68
CA ARG A 76 -9.20 13.94 3.91
C ARG A 76 -8.31 14.10 5.13
N ARG A 77 -7.16 13.45 5.10
CA ARG A 77 -6.20 13.54 6.20
C ARG A 77 -5.69 14.96 6.37
N SER A 78 -5.43 15.66 5.26
CA SER A 78 -4.93 17.03 5.30
C SER A 78 -5.99 18.03 5.68
N GLY A 79 -7.25 17.78 5.36
CA GLY A 79 -8.34 18.70 5.55
C GLY A 79 -9.03 18.60 6.89
N SER A 80 -8.68 17.62 7.68
CA SER A 80 -9.37 17.39 8.95
C SER A 80 -8.74 18.11 10.12
#